data_e070a0f475c4179565bc1c7e82917410
#
_entry.id   e070a0f475c4179565bc1c7e82917410
#
_cell.length_a   1.000
_cell.length_b   1.000
_cell.length_c   1.000
_cell.angle_alpha   90.00
_cell.angle_beta   90.00
_cell.angle_gamma   90.00
#
_symmetry.space_group_name_H-M   'P 1'
#
loop_
_entity.id
_entity.type
_entity.pdbx_description
1 polymer ?
#
loop_
_entity_poly.entity_id
_entity_poly.type
_entity_poly.pdbx_seq_one_letter_code
_entity_poly.pdbx_strand_id
1 'polypeptide(L)'
;KDYKLSTQVAARELRYNWFYELLETHQFDYVLTAHHADDNLETFIINLSRGTGLEGLIGIPEENDKIIRPLLPFSRDEILKYAKENYIEWREDSSNASNKYLRNKIRHDLVPILKEINPDFLKSFQKTQSYLQESNEMVEDASIMIYQQVAKEEGNEIHFDLAQLKRLPNYKSYLYQWLKEFGFLAWKDIYDLTDSQSGKQILSSEYRLLKNRTTLI
;
A
#
# COMPACT_ATOMS: atom_id res chain seq x y z
N LYS A 1 -19.40 16.05 8.02
CA LYS A 1 -19.56 14.68 8.60
C LYS A 1 -18.26 14.36 9.29
N ASP A 2 -18.27 14.31 10.64
CA ASP A 2 -17.09 13.98 11.45
C ASP A 2 -16.71 12.51 11.21
N TYR A 3 -15.68 12.29 10.42
CA TYR A 3 -15.01 11.01 10.37
C TYR A 3 -14.33 10.80 11.71
N LYS A 4 -14.77 9.84 12.50
CA LYS A 4 -14.08 9.39 13.73
C LYS A 4 -12.78 8.69 13.34
N LEU A 5 -11.80 9.45 12.88
CA LEU A 5 -10.44 8.98 12.71
C LEU A 5 -9.85 8.65 14.08
N SER A 6 -9.10 7.57 14.21
CA SER A 6 -8.33 7.36 15.44
C SER A 6 -7.31 8.49 15.58
N THR A 7 -7.00 8.87 16.83
CA THR A 7 -6.01 9.93 17.12
C THR A 7 -4.69 9.75 16.38
N GLN A 8 -4.27 8.49 16.15
CA GLN A 8 -3.05 8.17 15.41
C GLN A 8 -3.17 8.45 13.91
N VAL A 9 -4.32 8.13 13.30
CA VAL A 9 -4.54 8.40 11.87
C VAL A 9 -4.60 9.91 11.65
N ALA A 10 -5.34 10.64 12.48
CA ALA A 10 -5.41 12.10 12.41
C ALA A 10 -4.04 12.76 12.60
N ALA A 11 -3.26 12.31 13.59
CA ALA A 11 -1.91 12.83 13.82
C ALA A 11 -0.96 12.52 12.65
N ARG A 12 -1.14 11.36 11.99
CA ARG A 12 -0.39 11.02 10.79
C ARG A 12 -0.75 11.96 9.63
N GLU A 13 -2.02 12.15 9.34
CA GLU A 13 -2.49 13.07 8.28
C GLU A 13 -1.97 14.48 8.49
N LEU A 14 -2.11 15.04 9.71
CA LEU A 14 -1.60 16.36 10.03
C LEU A 14 -0.09 16.48 9.82
N ARG A 15 0.68 15.44 10.17
CA ARG A 15 2.13 15.41 9.98
C ARG A 15 2.51 15.42 8.50
N TYR A 16 1.82 14.62 7.66
CA TYR A 16 2.11 14.58 6.23
C TYR A 16 1.70 15.89 5.54
N ASN A 17 0.56 16.46 5.89
CA ASN A 17 0.16 17.77 5.38
C ASN A 17 1.20 18.84 5.72
N TRP A 18 1.69 18.83 6.95
CA TRP A 18 2.77 19.74 7.36
C TRP A 18 4.08 19.50 6.61
N PHE A 19 4.44 18.28 6.30
CA PHE A 19 5.59 17.96 5.46
C PHE A 19 5.46 18.57 4.07
N TYR A 20 4.28 18.47 3.45
CA TYR A 20 4.03 19.08 2.14
C TYR A 20 4.07 20.61 2.20
N GLU A 21 3.53 21.23 3.25
CA GLU A 21 3.66 22.67 3.47
C GLU A 21 5.13 23.11 3.58
N LEU A 22 5.97 22.36 4.29
CA LEU A 22 7.40 22.64 4.39
C LEU A 22 8.11 22.48 3.06
N LEU A 23 7.80 21.46 2.28
CA LEU A 23 8.35 21.26 0.94
C LEU A 23 8.07 22.48 0.05
N GLU A 24 6.83 22.96 0.04
CA GLU A 24 6.45 24.13 -0.75
C GLU A 24 7.10 25.42 -0.23
N THR A 25 7.02 25.66 1.07
CA THR A 25 7.50 26.91 1.70
C THR A 25 9.01 27.08 1.55
N HIS A 26 9.76 26.00 1.67
CA HIS A 26 11.23 26.03 1.65
C HIS A 26 11.84 25.53 0.35
N GLN A 27 10.99 25.16 -0.63
CA GLN A 27 11.41 24.63 -1.94
C GLN A 27 12.34 23.40 -1.78
N PHE A 28 12.01 22.51 -0.84
CA PHE A 28 12.71 21.24 -0.69
C PHE A 28 12.21 20.24 -1.74
N ASP A 29 13.12 19.40 -2.23
CA ASP A 29 12.76 18.36 -3.21
C ASP A 29 12.11 17.16 -2.54
N TYR A 30 12.59 16.75 -1.36
CA TYR A 30 12.18 15.53 -0.68
C TYR A 30 12.05 15.71 0.84
N VAL A 31 11.19 14.86 1.43
CA VAL A 31 11.14 14.62 2.88
C VAL A 31 11.74 13.24 3.16
N LEU A 32 12.74 13.20 4.03
CA LEU A 32 13.31 11.94 4.49
C LEU A 32 12.64 11.50 5.79
N THR A 33 12.19 10.25 5.85
CA THR A 33 11.63 9.67 7.07
C THR A 33 12.44 8.48 7.54
N ALA A 34 12.54 8.29 8.86
CA ALA A 34 13.38 7.30 9.49
C ALA A 34 12.70 5.93 9.69
N HIS A 35 11.85 5.51 8.76
CA HIS A 35 11.35 4.13 8.77
C HIS A 35 12.49 3.16 8.50
N HIS A 36 12.51 2.04 9.20
CA HIS A 36 13.55 1.01 9.12
C HIS A 36 12.96 -0.39 8.91
N ALA A 37 13.80 -1.41 8.76
CA ALA A 37 13.37 -2.76 8.43
C ALA A 37 12.40 -3.37 9.46
N ASP A 38 12.58 -3.09 10.76
CA ASP A 38 11.65 -3.57 11.79
C ASP A 38 10.27 -2.90 11.65
N ASP A 39 10.17 -1.60 11.28
CA ASP A 39 8.88 -0.95 10.99
C ASP A 39 8.16 -1.60 9.81
N ASN A 40 8.93 -2.04 8.82
CA ASN A 40 8.41 -2.73 7.65
C ASN A 40 7.85 -4.11 8.04
N LEU A 41 8.56 -4.87 8.87
CA LEU A 41 8.09 -6.14 9.43
C LEU A 41 6.79 -5.94 10.24
N GLU A 42 6.74 -4.95 11.11
CA GLU A 42 5.55 -4.62 11.90
C GLU A 42 4.35 -4.31 10.98
N THR A 43 4.57 -3.52 9.93
CA THR A 43 3.54 -3.16 8.96
C THR A 43 3.06 -4.38 8.18
N PHE A 44 3.96 -5.25 7.74
CA PHE A 44 3.64 -6.52 7.10
C PHE A 44 2.72 -7.38 7.97
N ILE A 45 3.08 -7.58 9.25
CA ILE A 45 2.30 -8.39 10.20
C ILE A 45 0.92 -7.78 10.44
N ILE A 46 0.83 -6.44 10.58
CA ILE A 46 -0.45 -5.74 10.75
C ILE A 46 -1.34 -5.96 9.51
N ASN A 47 -0.81 -5.79 8.32
CA ASN A 47 -1.54 -5.96 7.08
C ASN A 47 -1.99 -7.41 6.88
N LEU A 48 -1.09 -8.37 7.14
CA LEU A 48 -1.40 -9.80 7.10
C LEU A 48 -2.55 -10.15 8.07
N SER A 49 -2.52 -9.62 9.29
CA SER A 49 -3.57 -9.87 10.30
C SER A 49 -4.95 -9.31 9.95
N ARG A 50 -4.98 -8.32 9.06
CA ARG A 50 -6.23 -7.68 8.60
C ARG A 50 -6.79 -8.31 7.32
N GLY A 51 -6.06 -9.19 6.69
CA GLY A 51 -6.35 -9.72 5.37
C GLY A 51 -6.07 -8.68 4.29
N THR A 52 -4.99 -8.87 3.56
CA THR A 52 -4.56 -7.96 2.50
C THR A 52 -4.19 -8.73 1.24
N GLY A 53 -4.24 -8.06 0.09
CA GLY A 53 -3.65 -8.55 -1.15
C GLY A 53 -2.13 -8.36 -1.18
N LEU A 54 -1.53 -8.70 -2.34
CA LEU A 54 -0.09 -8.63 -2.56
C LEU A 54 0.50 -7.25 -2.24
N GLU A 55 -0.17 -6.17 -2.67
CA GLU A 55 0.25 -4.79 -2.43
C GLU A 55 0.46 -4.45 -0.94
N GLY A 56 -0.40 -4.95 -0.07
CA GLY A 56 -0.23 -4.73 1.37
C GLY A 56 0.86 -5.58 2.00
N LEU A 57 1.31 -6.67 1.33
CA LEU A 57 2.40 -7.53 1.78
C LEU A 57 3.78 -7.07 1.31
N ILE A 58 3.88 -6.29 0.25
CA ILE A 58 5.17 -5.71 -0.18
C ILE A 58 5.71 -4.67 0.81
N GLY A 59 4.89 -4.22 1.77
CA GLY A 59 5.31 -3.41 2.90
C GLY A 59 5.37 -1.91 2.64
N ILE A 60 6.33 -1.25 3.29
CA ILE A 60 6.52 0.21 3.18
C ILE A 60 7.40 0.47 1.95
N PRO A 61 6.96 1.26 0.96
CA PRO A 61 7.80 1.58 -0.20
C PRO A 61 8.99 2.45 0.20
N GLU A 62 10.13 2.26 -0.47
CA GLU A 62 11.33 3.09 -0.25
C GLU A 62 11.09 4.55 -0.63
N GLU A 63 10.35 4.76 -1.70
CA GLU A 63 9.93 6.07 -2.20
C GLU A 63 8.43 6.10 -2.45
N ASN A 64 7.79 7.19 -2.08
CA ASN A 64 6.38 7.45 -2.39
C ASN A 64 6.18 8.95 -2.55
N ASP A 65 5.97 9.39 -3.80
CA ASP A 65 5.95 10.81 -4.19
C ASP A 65 7.22 11.52 -3.73
N LYS A 66 7.13 12.53 -2.89
CA LYS A 66 8.27 13.27 -2.35
C LYS A 66 8.84 12.72 -1.04
N ILE A 67 8.42 11.55 -0.62
CA ILE A 67 8.85 10.95 0.66
C ILE A 67 9.80 9.79 0.41
N ILE A 68 11.02 9.90 0.90
CA ILE A 68 12.06 8.86 0.78
C ILE A 68 12.37 8.27 2.16
N ARG A 69 12.69 6.97 2.20
CA ARG A 69 12.97 6.21 3.42
C ARG A 69 14.34 5.53 3.36
N PRO A 70 15.43 6.31 3.50
CA PRO A 70 16.79 5.80 3.28
C PRO A 70 17.25 4.77 4.33
N LEU A 71 16.59 4.70 5.48
CA LEU A 71 16.90 3.73 6.53
C LEU A 71 16.11 2.42 6.42
N LEU A 72 15.22 2.29 5.45
CA LEU A 72 14.37 1.10 5.29
C LEU A 72 15.14 -0.23 5.13
N PRO A 73 16.31 -0.28 4.48
CA PRO A 73 17.11 -1.51 4.39
C PRO A 73 17.76 -1.95 5.70
N PHE A 74 17.93 -1.04 6.67
CA PHE A 74 18.66 -1.30 7.90
C PHE A 74 17.73 -1.70 9.06
N SER A 75 18.20 -2.62 9.90
CA SER A 75 17.53 -2.96 11.16
C SER A 75 17.70 -1.87 12.21
N ARG A 76 16.80 -1.82 13.19
CA ARG A 76 16.94 -0.95 14.35
C ARG A 76 18.26 -1.19 15.08
N ASP A 77 18.70 -2.44 15.20
CA ASP A 77 19.92 -2.82 15.89
C ASP A 77 21.16 -2.29 15.15
N GLU A 78 21.19 -2.34 13.81
CA GLU A 78 22.26 -1.76 12.99
C GLU A 78 22.32 -0.23 13.13
N ILE A 79 21.16 0.43 13.11
CA ILE A 79 21.06 1.89 13.28
C ILE A 79 21.57 2.29 14.67
N LEU A 80 21.18 1.58 15.73
CA LEU A 80 21.63 1.85 17.10
C LEU A 80 23.13 1.58 17.25
N LYS A 81 23.65 0.52 16.62
CA LYS A 81 25.09 0.24 16.60
C LYS A 81 25.85 1.38 15.94
N TYR A 82 25.41 1.81 14.75
CA TYR A 82 26.01 2.94 14.05
C TYR A 82 26.00 4.23 14.89
N ALA A 83 24.88 4.55 15.53
CA ALA A 83 24.76 5.74 16.37
C ALA A 83 25.75 5.70 17.56
N LYS A 84 25.90 4.54 18.21
CA LYS A 84 26.88 4.36 19.31
C LYS A 84 28.32 4.51 18.83
N GLU A 85 28.68 3.86 17.72
CA GLU A 85 30.03 3.90 17.16
C GLU A 85 30.45 5.30 16.69
N ASN A 86 29.48 6.13 16.29
CA ASN A 86 29.71 7.50 15.82
C ASN A 86 29.36 8.58 16.86
N TYR A 87 29.11 8.18 18.12
CA TYR A 87 28.83 9.11 19.24
C TYR A 87 27.63 10.03 18.96
N ILE A 88 26.61 9.54 18.20
CA ILE A 88 25.38 10.27 17.91
C ILE A 88 24.47 10.17 19.13
N GLU A 89 24.07 11.29 19.70
CA GLU A 89 23.10 11.34 20.79
C GLU A 89 21.67 11.16 20.24
N TRP A 90 20.86 10.35 20.93
CA TRP A 90 19.43 10.18 20.61
C TRP A 90 18.57 10.23 21.87
N ARG A 91 17.28 10.42 21.68
CA ARG A 91 16.31 10.37 22.77
C ARG A 91 15.36 9.20 22.55
N GLU A 92 15.05 8.50 23.63
CA GLU A 92 14.01 7.45 23.61
C GLU A 92 12.63 8.12 23.78
N ASP A 93 11.69 7.75 22.90
CA ASP A 93 10.30 8.17 23.06
C ASP A 93 9.62 7.23 24.06
N SER A 94 9.15 7.76 25.17
CA SER A 94 8.49 7.02 26.24
C SER A 94 7.21 6.31 25.78
N SER A 95 6.56 6.75 24.70
CA SER A 95 5.39 6.09 24.12
C SER A 95 5.71 4.73 23.53
N ASN A 96 6.97 4.46 23.17
CA ASN A 96 7.43 3.17 22.66
C ASN A 96 7.33 2.04 23.70
N ALA A 97 7.33 2.34 25.00
CA ALA A 97 7.24 1.37 26.08
C ALA A 97 5.82 0.84 26.32
N SER A 98 4.79 1.44 25.72
CA SER A 98 3.39 1.10 26.00
C SER A 98 2.83 0.08 25.00
N ASN A 99 2.37 -1.09 25.48
CA ASN A 99 1.66 -2.10 24.68
C ASN A 99 0.19 -1.73 24.34
N LYS A 100 -0.22 -0.49 24.54
CA LYS A 100 -1.57 -0.01 24.23
C LYS A 100 -1.92 -0.11 22.73
N TYR A 101 -0.91 -0.09 21.88
CA TYR A 101 -1.09 -0.06 20.43
C TYR A 101 -0.64 -1.39 19.79
N LEU A 102 -1.37 -1.84 18.77
CA LEU A 102 -1.10 -3.09 18.06
C LEU A 102 0.35 -3.19 17.57
N ARG A 103 0.92 -2.09 17.06
CA ARG A 103 2.31 -2.05 16.58
C ARG A 103 3.30 -2.35 17.71
N ASN A 104 3.13 -1.74 18.87
CA ASN A 104 3.99 -2.01 20.03
C ASN A 104 3.85 -3.44 20.54
N LYS A 105 2.63 -3.99 20.52
CA LYS A 105 2.40 -5.39 20.87
C LYS A 105 3.15 -6.34 19.92
N ILE A 106 3.11 -6.09 18.62
CA ILE A 106 3.87 -6.87 17.64
C ILE A 106 5.37 -6.76 17.93
N ARG A 107 5.88 -5.56 18.16
CA ARG A 107 7.29 -5.28 18.45
C ARG A 107 7.79 -5.99 19.70
N HIS A 108 7.02 -5.97 20.76
CA HIS A 108 7.46 -6.48 22.07
C HIS A 108 7.13 -7.96 22.31
N ASP A 109 6.01 -8.44 21.75
CA ASP A 109 5.52 -9.78 22.05
C ASP A 109 5.79 -10.76 20.91
N LEU A 110 5.65 -10.34 19.64
CA LEU A 110 5.73 -11.26 18.50
C LEU A 110 7.11 -11.29 17.83
N VAL A 111 7.72 -10.13 17.58
CA VAL A 111 9.03 -10.06 16.90
C VAL A 111 10.12 -10.80 17.67
N PRO A 112 10.22 -10.75 19.03
CA PRO A 112 11.19 -11.56 19.76
C PRO A 112 11.02 -13.06 19.52
N ILE A 113 9.78 -13.57 19.54
CA ILE A 113 9.48 -14.99 19.27
C ILE A 113 9.95 -15.41 17.88
N LEU A 114 9.70 -14.57 16.88
CA LEU A 114 10.16 -14.82 15.51
C LEU A 114 11.69 -14.86 15.41
N LYS A 115 12.39 -14.00 16.16
CA LYS A 115 13.86 -13.99 16.24
C LYS A 115 14.41 -15.19 17.05
N GLU A 116 13.67 -15.73 18.01
CA GLU A 116 14.02 -16.99 18.69
C GLU A 116 13.93 -18.19 17.74
N ILE A 117 12.89 -18.25 16.92
CA ILE A 117 12.72 -19.32 15.92
C ILE A 117 13.82 -19.25 14.85
N ASN A 118 14.17 -18.05 14.42
CA ASN A 118 15.22 -17.81 13.44
C ASN A 118 15.98 -16.51 13.78
N PRO A 119 17.21 -16.55 14.26
CA PRO A 119 18.01 -15.36 14.58
C PRO A 119 18.17 -14.40 13.39
N ASP A 120 18.18 -14.91 12.17
CA ASP A 120 18.25 -14.12 10.94
C ASP A 120 16.84 -13.82 10.34
N PHE A 121 15.79 -13.89 11.18
CA PHE A 121 14.41 -13.73 10.71
C PHE A 121 14.19 -12.45 9.90
N LEU A 122 14.74 -11.32 10.34
CA LEU A 122 14.57 -10.04 9.65
C LEU A 122 15.17 -10.05 8.24
N LYS A 123 16.34 -10.66 8.06
CA LYS A 123 16.96 -10.83 6.73
C LYS A 123 16.13 -11.77 5.84
N SER A 124 15.63 -12.87 6.41
CA SER A 124 14.75 -13.79 5.70
C SER A 124 13.45 -13.12 5.28
N PHE A 125 12.90 -12.27 6.14
CA PHE A 125 11.73 -11.45 5.85
C PHE A 125 11.99 -10.46 4.71
N GLN A 126 13.08 -9.69 4.76
CA GLN A 126 13.46 -8.76 3.69
C GLN A 126 13.62 -9.47 2.34
N LYS A 127 14.23 -10.66 2.33
CA LYS A 127 14.31 -11.49 1.12
C LYS A 127 12.93 -11.94 0.61
N THR A 128 12.03 -12.30 1.52
CA THR A 128 10.64 -12.64 1.14
C THR A 128 9.93 -11.42 0.54
N GLN A 129 10.13 -10.24 1.12
CA GLN A 129 9.56 -9.00 0.56
C GLN A 129 10.09 -8.70 -0.84
N SER A 130 11.39 -8.87 -1.09
CA SER A 130 11.95 -8.72 -2.45
C SER A 130 11.24 -9.62 -3.47
N TYR A 131 11.00 -10.89 -3.13
CA TYR A 131 10.27 -11.81 -4.02
C TYR A 131 8.81 -11.40 -4.23
N LEU A 132 8.14 -10.86 -3.18
CA LEU A 132 6.79 -10.35 -3.31
C LEU A 132 6.74 -9.10 -4.19
N GLN A 133 7.74 -8.22 -4.05
CA GLN A 133 7.88 -7.03 -4.87
C GLN A 133 8.08 -7.39 -6.36
N GLU A 134 9.02 -8.27 -6.65
CA GLU A 134 9.27 -8.77 -8.02
C GLU A 134 7.99 -9.40 -8.62
N SER A 135 7.24 -10.16 -7.79
CA SER A 135 5.96 -10.76 -8.22
C SER A 135 4.90 -9.68 -8.50
N ASN A 136 4.86 -8.63 -7.70
CA ASN A 136 3.93 -7.52 -7.90
C ASN A 136 4.25 -6.74 -9.17
N GLU A 137 5.51 -6.49 -9.45
CA GLU A 137 5.97 -5.85 -10.70
C GLU A 137 5.54 -6.67 -11.94
N MET A 138 5.69 -8.00 -11.89
CA MET A 138 5.17 -8.87 -12.96
C MET A 138 3.64 -8.77 -13.12
N VAL A 139 2.90 -8.64 -12.02
CA VAL A 139 1.43 -8.45 -12.06
C VAL A 139 1.08 -7.11 -12.68
N GLU A 140 1.80 -6.05 -12.34
CA GLU A 140 1.60 -4.71 -12.89
C GLU A 140 1.91 -4.69 -14.40
N ASP A 141 3.04 -5.24 -14.83
CA ASP A 141 3.40 -5.36 -16.24
C ASP A 141 2.33 -6.13 -17.03
N ALA A 142 1.92 -7.29 -16.54
CA ALA A 142 0.86 -8.07 -17.17
C ALA A 142 -0.46 -7.30 -17.23
N SER A 143 -0.78 -6.56 -16.16
CA SER A 143 -2.00 -5.74 -16.08
C SER A 143 -1.99 -4.63 -17.14
N ILE A 144 -0.87 -3.93 -17.33
CA ILE A 144 -0.70 -2.88 -18.33
C ILE A 144 -0.82 -3.47 -19.75
N MET A 145 -0.14 -4.58 -20.02
CA MET A 145 -0.19 -5.22 -21.35
C MET A 145 -1.60 -5.66 -21.72
N ILE A 146 -2.35 -6.21 -20.79
CA ILE A 146 -3.73 -6.65 -21.02
C ILE A 146 -4.69 -5.46 -21.09
N TYR A 147 -4.47 -4.41 -20.30
CA TYR A 147 -5.25 -3.17 -20.39
C TYR A 147 -5.28 -2.62 -21.81
N GLN A 148 -4.13 -2.54 -22.47
CA GLN A 148 -4.01 -2.06 -23.84
C GLN A 148 -4.81 -2.86 -24.87
N GLN A 149 -5.14 -4.12 -24.57
CA GLN A 149 -5.95 -4.97 -25.45
C GLN A 149 -7.44 -4.86 -25.18
N VAL A 150 -7.83 -4.57 -23.94
CA VAL A 150 -9.23 -4.63 -23.46
C VAL A 150 -9.83 -3.23 -23.35
N ALA A 151 -9.04 -2.23 -23.03
CA ALA A 151 -9.48 -0.87 -22.77
C ALA A 151 -9.16 0.09 -23.90
N LYS A 152 -10.04 1.05 -24.12
CA LYS A 152 -9.82 2.22 -24.98
C LYS A 152 -10.15 3.49 -24.20
N GLU A 153 -9.29 4.48 -24.27
CA GLU A 153 -9.51 5.80 -23.70
C GLU A 153 -10.09 6.72 -24.78
N GLU A 154 -11.27 7.27 -24.52
CA GLU A 154 -11.98 8.18 -25.42
C GLU A 154 -12.40 9.45 -24.67
N GLY A 155 -11.62 10.51 -24.78
CA GLY A 155 -11.83 11.75 -24.02
C GLY A 155 -11.63 11.52 -22.51
N ASN A 156 -12.70 11.69 -21.73
CA ASN A 156 -12.69 11.48 -20.28
C ASN A 156 -13.28 10.11 -19.88
N GLU A 157 -13.45 9.21 -20.83
CA GLU A 157 -14.06 7.89 -20.58
C GLU A 157 -13.07 6.77 -20.91
N ILE A 158 -13.18 5.67 -20.16
CA ILE A 158 -12.45 4.43 -20.40
C ILE A 158 -13.48 3.36 -20.78
N HIS A 159 -13.34 2.81 -21.97
CA HIS A 159 -14.24 1.80 -22.52
C HIS A 159 -13.59 0.42 -22.47
N PHE A 160 -14.05 -0.48 -21.59
CA PHE A 160 -13.57 -1.86 -21.51
C PHE A 160 -14.44 -2.76 -22.41
N ASP A 161 -13.83 -3.42 -23.39
CA ASP A 161 -14.51 -4.41 -24.24
C ASP A 161 -14.85 -5.66 -23.41
N LEU A 162 -16.13 -5.94 -23.21
CA LEU A 162 -16.61 -7.06 -22.41
C LEU A 162 -16.32 -8.42 -23.05
N ALA A 163 -16.27 -8.52 -24.37
CA ALA A 163 -15.97 -9.77 -25.04
C ALA A 163 -14.48 -10.14 -24.85
N GLN A 164 -13.59 -9.17 -24.93
CA GLN A 164 -12.17 -9.35 -24.64
C GLN A 164 -11.94 -9.62 -23.15
N LEU A 165 -12.55 -8.82 -22.27
CA LEU A 165 -12.45 -8.96 -20.85
C LEU A 165 -12.88 -10.36 -20.37
N LYS A 166 -14.00 -10.87 -20.84
CA LYS A 166 -14.55 -12.18 -20.45
C LYS A 166 -13.73 -13.39 -20.96
N ARG A 167 -12.83 -13.19 -21.91
CA ARG A 167 -11.89 -14.23 -22.35
C ARG A 167 -10.75 -14.42 -21.35
N LEU A 168 -10.49 -13.44 -20.48
CA LEU A 168 -9.42 -13.51 -19.48
C LEU A 168 -9.86 -14.44 -18.33
N PRO A 169 -9.09 -15.48 -17.99
CA PRO A 169 -9.43 -16.37 -16.87
C PRO A 169 -9.60 -15.64 -15.54
N ASN A 170 -8.79 -14.58 -15.33
CA ASN A 170 -8.74 -13.78 -14.10
C ASN A 170 -9.32 -12.37 -14.30
N TYR A 171 -10.35 -12.19 -15.15
CA TYR A 171 -10.86 -10.85 -15.48
C TYR A 171 -11.25 -10.00 -14.27
N LYS A 172 -11.72 -10.62 -13.18
CA LYS A 172 -12.06 -9.92 -11.94
C LYS A 172 -10.85 -9.26 -11.28
N SER A 173 -9.70 -9.96 -11.30
CA SER A 173 -8.45 -9.43 -10.79
C SER A 173 -7.94 -8.25 -11.62
N TYR A 174 -8.06 -8.34 -12.95
CA TYR A 174 -7.72 -7.22 -13.84
C TYR A 174 -8.64 -6.02 -13.61
N LEU A 175 -9.96 -6.22 -13.55
CA LEU A 175 -10.90 -5.15 -13.22
C LEU A 175 -10.58 -4.49 -11.87
N TYR A 176 -10.21 -5.30 -10.86
CA TYR A 176 -9.78 -4.76 -9.57
C TYR A 176 -8.56 -3.86 -9.74
N GLN A 177 -7.50 -4.32 -10.41
CA GLN A 177 -6.28 -3.54 -10.63
C GLN A 177 -6.56 -2.23 -11.37
N TRP A 178 -7.42 -2.24 -12.39
CA TRP A 178 -7.72 -1.05 -13.18
C TRP A 178 -8.68 -0.07 -12.50
N LEU A 179 -9.55 -0.54 -11.62
CA LEU A 179 -10.60 0.29 -11.02
C LEU A 179 -10.37 0.66 -9.54
N LYS A 180 -9.37 0.08 -8.87
CA LYS A 180 -9.13 0.29 -7.42
C LYS A 180 -8.91 1.76 -7.04
N GLU A 181 -8.29 2.54 -7.92
CA GLU A 181 -7.97 3.95 -7.68
C GLU A 181 -9.15 4.91 -7.92
N PHE A 182 -10.21 4.42 -8.58
CA PHE A 182 -11.41 5.22 -8.84
C PHE A 182 -12.41 5.25 -7.67
N GLY A 183 -12.02 4.79 -6.50
CA GLY A 183 -12.82 4.89 -5.28
C GLY A 183 -14.05 3.98 -5.21
N PHE A 184 -14.13 2.95 -6.03
CA PHE A 184 -15.20 1.96 -5.97
C PHE A 184 -15.01 1.01 -4.78
N LEU A 185 -16.09 0.71 -4.04
CA LEU A 185 -16.08 -0.15 -2.86
C LEU A 185 -16.88 -1.45 -3.03
N ALA A 186 -17.89 -1.44 -3.90
CA ALA A 186 -18.84 -2.54 -4.09
C ALA A 186 -18.32 -3.57 -5.12
N TRP A 187 -17.21 -4.24 -4.83
CA TRP A 187 -16.53 -5.13 -5.78
C TRP A 187 -17.40 -6.26 -6.31
N LYS A 188 -18.26 -6.85 -5.46
CA LYS A 188 -19.19 -7.88 -5.90
C LYS A 188 -20.13 -7.33 -6.98
N ASP A 189 -20.68 -6.14 -6.74
CA ASP A 189 -21.63 -5.52 -7.68
C ASP A 189 -20.94 -5.13 -8.99
N ILE A 190 -19.67 -4.71 -8.95
CA ILE A 190 -18.84 -4.45 -10.14
C ILE A 190 -18.68 -5.71 -10.98
N TYR A 191 -18.39 -6.85 -10.36
CA TYR A 191 -18.26 -8.10 -11.09
C TYR A 191 -19.61 -8.56 -11.67
N ASP A 192 -20.69 -8.41 -10.91
CA ASP A 192 -22.06 -8.75 -11.35
C ASP A 192 -22.54 -7.79 -12.45
N LEU A 193 -22.04 -6.54 -12.48
CA LEU A 193 -22.35 -5.53 -13.50
C LEU A 193 -21.95 -6.02 -14.90
N THR A 194 -20.86 -6.77 -15.03
CA THR A 194 -20.37 -7.28 -16.32
C THR A 194 -21.42 -8.16 -17.04
N ASP A 195 -22.29 -8.84 -16.30
CA ASP A 195 -23.34 -9.73 -16.79
C ASP A 195 -24.75 -9.13 -16.72
N SER A 196 -24.83 -7.87 -16.27
CA SER A 196 -26.13 -7.21 -16.10
C SER A 196 -26.68 -6.64 -17.42
N GLN A 197 -27.93 -6.16 -17.36
CA GLN A 197 -28.55 -5.46 -18.47
C GLN A 197 -27.87 -4.11 -18.74
N SER A 198 -27.84 -3.70 -20.01
CA SER A 198 -27.35 -2.37 -20.42
C SER A 198 -28.12 -1.26 -19.72
N GLY A 199 -27.41 -0.21 -19.31
CA GLY A 199 -27.94 0.93 -18.57
C GLY A 199 -27.79 0.85 -17.06
N LYS A 200 -27.41 -0.30 -16.49
CA LYS A 200 -27.06 -0.38 -15.07
C LYS A 200 -25.72 0.31 -14.79
N GLN A 201 -25.59 0.89 -13.61
CA GLN A 201 -24.41 1.65 -13.22
C GLN A 201 -24.07 1.47 -11.75
N ILE A 202 -22.81 1.67 -11.42
CA ILE A 202 -22.26 1.75 -10.06
C ILE A 202 -21.54 3.07 -9.93
N LEU A 203 -21.73 3.74 -8.79
CA LEU A 203 -21.14 5.05 -8.51
C LEU A 203 -20.06 4.93 -7.43
N SER A 204 -18.96 5.66 -7.61
CA SER A 204 -18.05 6.04 -6.54
C SER A 204 -18.31 7.50 -6.16
N SER A 205 -17.43 8.11 -5.36
CA SER A 205 -17.53 9.53 -5.00
C SER A 205 -17.39 10.46 -6.21
N GLU A 206 -16.58 10.08 -7.19
CA GLU A 206 -16.20 10.94 -8.32
C GLU A 206 -16.43 10.29 -9.68
N TYR A 207 -16.58 8.97 -9.73
CA TYR A 207 -16.67 8.21 -10.97
C TYR A 207 -17.94 7.38 -11.05
N ARG A 208 -18.28 7.03 -12.28
CA ARG A 208 -19.40 6.16 -12.63
C ARG A 208 -18.91 5.03 -13.49
N LEU A 209 -19.26 3.80 -13.15
CA LEU A 209 -19.07 2.62 -13.99
C LEU A 209 -20.41 2.22 -14.61
N LEU A 210 -20.54 2.36 -15.91
CA LEU A 210 -21.78 2.11 -16.66
C LEU A 210 -21.67 0.84 -17.51
N LYS A 211 -22.64 -0.05 -17.41
CA LYS A 211 -22.78 -1.18 -18.32
C LYS A 211 -23.49 -0.74 -19.60
N ASN A 212 -22.78 -0.79 -20.71
CA ASN A 212 -23.35 -0.68 -22.04
C ASN A 212 -23.51 -2.08 -22.68
N ARG A 213 -24.00 -2.18 -23.92
CA ARG A 213 -24.26 -3.46 -24.59
C ARG A 213 -23.03 -4.36 -24.66
N THR A 214 -21.91 -3.80 -25.11
CA THR A 214 -20.65 -4.52 -25.34
C THR A 214 -19.48 -4.03 -24.48
N THR A 215 -19.68 -2.96 -23.72
CA THR A 215 -18.60 -2.31 -22.94
C THR A 215 -19.02 -2.02 -21.51
N LEU A 216 -18.02 -1.89 -20.63
CA LEU A 216 -18.10 -1.10 -19.39
C LEU A 216 -17.45 0.25 -19.64
N ILE A 217 -18.05 1.32 -19.16
CA ILE A 217 -17.57 2.70 -19.36
C ILE A 217 -17.44 3.37 -18.00
#